data_b93e312eb363eec061c62e800cb331ab
#
_entry.id   b93e312eb363eec061c62e800cb331ab
#
_cell.length_a   1.000
_cell.length_b   1.000
_cell.length_c   1.000
_cell.angle_alpha   90.00
_cell.angle_beta   90.00
_cell.angle_gamma   90.00
#
_symmetry.space_group_name_H-M   'P 1'
#
loop_
_entity.id
_entity.type
_entity.pdbx_description
1 polymer ?
#
loop_
_entity_poly.entity_id
_entity_poly.type
_entity_poly.pdbx_seq_one_letter_code
_entity_poly.pdbx_strand_id
1 'polypeptide(L)' 'MSPGIGLMKRRLPTKKEAIPLAISGIIKQYDVSADQVKTLETKYDEDSGDWYVALGFNEKRAIVTMDSVQGTITEVKEI' A
#
# COMPACT_ATOMS: atom_id res chain seq x y z
N MET A 1 19.78 17.69 -13.87
CA MET A 1 19.31 17.33 -13.48
C MET A 1 18.83 16.95 -12.64
N SER A 2 18.40 16.93 -12.68
CA SER A 2 18.09 16.75 -11.46
C SER A 2 17.83 15.42 -10.99
N PRO A 3 18.76 14.91 -10.41
CA PRO A 3 18.62 13.57 -9.90
C PRO A 3 17.48 13.46 -8.93
N GLY A 4 17.07 14.54 -8.38
CA GLY A 4 15.99 14.49 -7.44
C GLY A 4 14.61 14.30 -8.07
N ILE A 5 14.56 14.30 -9.39
CA ILE A 5 13.29 14.20 -10.05
C ILE A 5 12.50 12.97 -9.63
N GLY A 6 13.16 11.83 -9.61
CA GLY A 6 12.48 10.62 -9.22
C GLY A 6 11.94 10.68 -7.81
N LEU A 7 12.75 11.23 -6.92
CA LEU A 7 12.34 11.32 -5.53
C LEU A 7 11.18 12.28 -5.35
N MET A 8 11.20 13.36 -6.10
CA MET A 8 10.17 14.36 -5.97
C MET A 8 8.88 13.96 -6.63
N LYS A 9 8.91 12.92 -7.45
CA LYS A 9 7.75 12.50 -8.20
C LYS A 9 7.09 11.24 -7.66
N ARG A 10 7.39 10.89 -6.45
CA ARG A 10 6.76 9.73 -5.84
C ARG A 10 5.27 10.00 -5.70
N ARG A 11 4.47 9.04 -6.13
CA ARG A 11 3.02 9.14 -6.02
C ARG A 11 2.54 8.74 -4.64
N LEU A 12 3.31 7.95 -3.93
CA LEU A 12 3.00 7.55 -2.56
C LEU A 12 4.14 8.00 -1.66
N PRO A 13 4.27 9.31 -1.40
CA PRO A 13 5.40 9.80 -0.61
C PRO A 13 5.28 9.50 0.89
N THR A 14 4.06 9.31 1.39
CA THR A 14 3.85 9.03 2.80
C THR A 14 2.79 7.96 2.96
N LYS A 15 2.63 7.48 4.21
CA LYS A 15 1.62 6.48 4.49
C LYS A 15 0.20 7.02 4.27
N LYS A 16 0.03 8.32 4.30
CA LYS A 16 -1.28 8.92 4.03
C LYS A 16 -1.78 8.59 2.65
N GLU A 17 -0.89 8.44 1.68
CA GLU A 17 -1.25 8.06 0.33
C GLU A 17 -1.29 6.54 0.19
N ALA A 18 -0.38 5.84 0.86
CA ALA A 18 -0.26 4.39 0.71
C ALA A 18 -1.43 3.63 1.32
N ILE A 19 -1.87 4.03 2.51
CA ILE A 19 -2.91 3.30 3.21
C ILE A 19 -4.23 3.27 2.45
N PRO A 20 -4.75 4.42 1.95
CA PRO A 20 -6.00 4.36 1.19
C PRO A 20 -5.92 3.49 -0.06
N LEU A 21 -4.78 3.50 -0.73
CA LEU A 21 -4.60 2.65 -1.90
C LEU A 21 -4.63 1.19 -1.52
N ALA A 22 -3.96 0.83 -0.43
CA ALA A 22 -3.94 -0.55 0.04
C ALA A 22 -5.36 -1.02 0.40
N ILE A 23 -6.11 -0.17 1.08
CA ILE A 23 -7.49 -0.49 1.45
C ILE A 23 -8.32 -0.71 0.19
N SER A 24 -8.17 0.14 -0.81
CA SER A 24 -8.92 -0.01 -2.05
C SER A 24 -8.60 -1.33 -2.75
N GLY A 25 -7.36 -1.78 -2.65
CA GLY A 25 -6.97 -3.07 -3.21
C GLY A 25 -7.67 -4.24 -2.54
N ILE A 26 -7.79 -4.17 -1.21
CA ILE A 26 -8.49 -5.22 -0.46
C ILE A 26 -9.97 -5.21 -0.81
N ILE A 27 -10.57 -4.03 -0.87
CA ILE A 27 -11.99 -3.91 -1.21
C ILE A 27 -12.28 -4.55 -2.56
N LYS A 28 -11.44 -4.30 -3.55
CA LYS A 28 -11.63 -4.85 -4.88
C LYS A 28 -11.42 -6.35 -4.93
N GLN A 29 -10.39 -6.83 -4.26
CA GLN A 29 -10.03 -8.24 -4.37
C GLN A 29 -10.94 -9.15 -3.56
N TYR A 30 -11.40 -8.69 -2.40
CA TYR A 30 -12.15 -9.52 -1.47
C TYR A 30 -13.62 -9.12 -1.34
N ASP A 31 -14.04 -8.09 -2.05
CA ASP A 31 -15.43 -7.65 -2.07
C ASP A 31 -15.93 -7.33 -0.66
N VAL A 32 -15.16 -6.55 0.08
CA VAL A 32 -15.52 -6.07 1.41
C VAL A 32 -15.67 -4.56 1.37
N SER A 33 -16.29 -3.99 2.40
CA SER A 33 -16.43 -2.54 2.47
C SER A 33 -15.29 -1.94 3.29
N ALA A 34 -15.06 -0.64 3.09
CA ALA A 34 -13.93 0.04 3.73
C ALA A 34 -13.98 -0.05 5.24
N ASP A 35 -15.17 0.01 5.82
CA ASP A 35 -15.31 -0.03 7.28
C ASP A 35 -15.02 -1.40 7.87
N GLN A 36 -14.90 -2.43 7.03
CA GLN A 36 -14.53 -3.76 7.48
C GLN A 36 -13.01 -3.99 7.47
N VAL A 37 -12.26 -3.03 6.94
CA VAL A 37 -10.82 -3.18 6.78
C VAL A 37 -10.10 -2.36 7.84
N LYS A 38 -9.18 -3.00 8.56
CA LYS A 38 -8.37 -2.33 9.58
C LYS A 38 -6.91 -2.35 9.17
N THR A 39 -6.24 -1.21 9.35
CA THR A 39 -4.81 -1.12 9.11
C THR A 39 -4.08 -1.65 10.33
N LEU A 40 -3.26 -2.66 10.14
CA LEU A 40 -2.51 -3.30 11.22
C LEU A 40 -1.10 -2.74 11.33
N GLU A 41 -0.42 -2.61 10.19
CA GLU A 41 0.95 -2.13 10.19
C GLU A 41 1.26 -1.53 8.83
N THR A 42 2.10 -0.48 8.82
CA THR A 42 2.55 0.16 7.59
C THR A 42 4.05 0.31 7.65
N LYS A 43 4.72 -0.08 6.58
CA LYS A 43 6.17 -0.10 6.54
C LYS A 43 6.66 0.36 5.17
N TYR A 44 7.73 1.15 5.16
CA TYR A 44 8.34 1.59 3.92
C TYR A 44 9.75 1.01 3.82
N ASP A 45 10.07 0.42 2.68
CA ASP A 45 11.39 -0.11 2.41
C ASP A 45 12.12 0.87 1.50
N GLU A 46 13.11 1.55 2.05
CA GLU A 46 13.87 2.55 1.30
C GLU A 46 14.69 1.96 0.17
N ASP A 47 15.13 0.72 0.35
CA ASP A 47 15.97 0.10 -0.66
C ASP A 47 15.20 -0.22 -1.94
N SER A 48 13.99 -0.72 -1.78
CA SER A 48 13.18 -1.10 -2.94
C SER A 48 12.22 0.00 -3.37
N GLY A 49 11.93 0.95 -2.49
CA GLY A 49 10.96 1.99 -2.77
C GLY A 49 9.53 1.51 -2.67
N ASP A 50 9.30 0.47 -1.89
CA ASP A 50 7.98 -0.14 -1.77
C ASP A 50 7.36 0.14 -0.41
N TRP A 51 6.04 0.26 -0.42
CA TRP A 51 5.23 0.30 0.79
C TRP A 51 4.64 -1.07 1.05
N TYR A 52 4.61 -1.47 2.31
CA TYR A 52 3.98 -2.70 2.76
C TYR A 52 2.93 -2.33 3.79
N VAL A 53 1.68 -2.64 3.51
CA VAL A 53 0.59 -2.36 4.44
C VAL A 53 -0.10 -3.65 4.79
N ALA A 54 -0.08 -4.00 6.08
CA ALA A 54 -0.77 -5.19 6.57
C ALA A 54 -2.17 -4.76 6.99
N LEU A 55 -3.17 -5.45 6.50
CA LEU A 55 -4.57 -5.13 6.73
C LEU A 55 -5.32 -6.35 7.23
N GLY A 56 -6.27 -6.11 8.13
CA GLY A 56 -7.14 -7.15 8.64
C GLY A 56 -8.57 -6.93 8.16
N PHE A 57 -9.26 -8.01 7.81
CA PHE A 57 -10.63 -7.96 7.36
C PHE A 57 -11.25 -9.35 7.43
N ASN A 58 -12.49 -9.44 7.96
CA ASN A 58 -13.22 -10.71 8.00
C ASN A 58 -12.39 -11.86 8.57
N GLU A 59 -11.67 -11.60 9.65
CA GLU A 59 -10.81 -12.59 10.31
C GLU A 59 -9.66 -13.08 9.44
N LYS A 60 -9.36 -12.34 8.38
CA LYS A 60 -8.23 -12.61 7.51
C LYS A 60 -7.23 -11.47 7.60
N ARG A 61 -6.02 -11.73 7.14
CA ARG A 61 -4.98 -10.71 7.06
C ARG A 61 -4.27 -10.81 5.73
N ALA A 62 -3.89 -9.66 5.20
CA ALA A 62 -3.17 -9.62 3.94
C ALA A 62 -2.15 -8.49 3.98
N ILE A 63 -1.08 -8.67 3.22
CA ILE A 63 -0.09 -7.61 3.03
C ILE A 63 -0.21 -7.11 1.61
N VAL A 64 -0.38 -5.79 1.48
CA VAL A 64 -0.44 -5.14 0.18
C VAL A 64 0.90 -4.46 -0.06
N THR A 65 1.56 -4.81 -1.16
CA THR A 65 2.82 -4.21 -1.56
C THR A 65 2.55 -3.22 -2.68
N MET A 66 3.13 -2.03 -2.55
CA MET A 66 2.87 -0.96 -3.52
C MET A 66 4.17 -0.29 -3.90
N ASP A 67 4.30 0.06 -5.18
CA ASP A 67 5.44 0.82 -5.68
C ASP A 67 5.19 2.30 -5.38
N SER A 68 6.08 2.91 -4.57
CA SER A 68 5.88 4.29 -4.16
C SER A 68 6.05 5.28 -5.30
N VAL A 69 6.84 4.94 -6.30
CA VAL A 69 7.08 5.83 -7.43
C VAL A 69 5.92 5.78 -8.42
N GLN A 70 5.49 4.57 -8.78
CA GLN A 70 4.41 4.39 -9.73
C GLN A 70 3.04 4.62 -9.13
N GLY A 71 2.92 4.46 -7.81
CA GLY A 71 1.63 4.62 -7.15
C GLY A 71 0.69 3.46 -7.44
N THR A 72 1.25 2.26 -7.59
CA THR A 72 0.45 1.09 -7.97
C THR A 72 0.65 -0.04 -6.98
N ILE A 73 -0.38 -0.87 -6.86
CA ILE A 73 -0.29 -2.10 -6.08
C ILE A 73 0.43 -3.15 -6.94
N THR A 74 1.48 -3.73 -6.39
CA THR A 74 2.23 -4.75 -7.10
C THR A 74 1.89 -6.16 -6.63
N GLU A 75 1.40 -6.28 -5.39
CA GLU A 75 1.06 -7.60 -4.86
C GLU A 75 0.06 -7.46 -3.71
N VAL A 76 -0.86 -8.41 -3.63
CA VAL A 76 -1.73 -8.57 -2.47
C VAL A 76 -1.58 -10.02 -2.02
N LYS A 77 -1.05 -10.22 -0.83
CA LYS A 77 -0.75 -11.56 -0.35
C LYS A 77 -1.48 -11.82 0.97
N GLU A 78 -2.35 -12.79 0.98
CA GLU A 78 -3.04 -13.19 2.19
C GLU A 78 -2.11 -14.01 3.08
N ILE A 79 -2.13 -13.76 4.38
CA ILE A 79 -1.28 -14.47 5.33
C ILE A 79 -2.09 -15.23 6.36
#